data_ba85902f60165bd76d80a8e082d30c80
#
_entry.id   ba85902f60165bd76d80a8e082d30c80
#
_cell.length_a   1.000
_cell.length_b   1.000
_cell.length_c   1.000
_cell.angle_alpha   90.00
_cell.angle_beta   90.00
_cell.angle_gamma   90.00
#
_symmetry.space_group_name_H-M   'P 1'
#
loop_
_entity.id
_entity.type
_entity.pdbx_description
1 polymer ?
#
loop_
_entity_poly.entity_id
_entity_poly.type
_entity_poly.pdbx_seq_one_letter_code
_entity_poly.pdbx_strand_id
1 'polypeptide(L)' 'MPAIDEDDRPKKKTVHEIGQDLTLLSAPELAERIGLLKEEITRLEADMSRKRAVKSAADSFFKK' A
#
# COMPACT_ATOMS: atom_id res chain seq x y z
N MET A 1 -1.30 -11.51 -28.99
CA MET A 1 -1.28 -11.43 -28.31
C MET A 1 -1.43 -11.48 -27.84
N PRO A 2 -1.34 -11.51 -27.83
CA PRO A 2 -1.36 -11.55 -27.16
C PRO A 2 -1.36 -11.47 -26.35
N ALA A 3 -0.99 -11.66 -26.08
CA ALA A 3 -0.99 -11.65 -25.24
C ALA A 3 -0.88 -11.15 -24.60
N ILE A 4 -0.57 -10.84 -24.60
CA ILE A 4 -0.41 -10.36 -24.03
C ILE A 4 -0.94 -10.06 -23.38
N ASP A 5 -1.12 -9.96 -23.46
CA ASP A 5 -1.60 -9.52 -22.75
C ASP A 5 -2.03 -9.85 -21.91
N GLU A 6 -1.91 -10.55 -21.84
CA GLU A 6 -2.18 -10.84 -20.95
C GLU A 6 -1.62 -10.59 -20.07
N ASP A 7 -0.92 -10.52 -20.05
CA ASP A 7 -0.24 -10.20 -19.25
C ASP A 7 -0.13 -9.09 -18.98
N ASP A 8 -0.45 -8.54 -19.59
CA ASP A 8 -0.50 -7.42 -19.46
C ASP A 8 -1.49 -7.11 -18.84
N ARG A 9 -2.18 -7.81 -18.91
CA ARG A 9 -3.13 -7.70 -18.30
C ARG A 9 -2.74 -7.58 -17.15
N PRO A 10 -3.14 -7.04 -16.87
CA PRO A 10 -2.71 -6.58 -15.77
C PRO A 10 -2.74 -7.55 -14.83
N LYS A 11 -2.07 -7.74 -14.49
CA LYS A 11 -1.96 -8.52 -13.68
C LYS A 11 -2.65 -8.13 -12.68
N LYS A 12 -3.34 -8.77 -12.20
CA LYS A 12 -3.99 -8.38 -11.22
C LYS A 12 -3.15 -8.04 -10.16
N LYS A 13 -3.26 -6.95 -9.60
CA LYS A 13 -2.57 -6.60 -8.50
C LYS A 13 -2.98 -7.46 -7.40
N THR A 14 -2.08 -7.97 -6.62
CA THR A 14 -2.39 -8.71 -5.44
C THR A 14 -2.89 -7.72 -4.41
N VAL A 15 -4.05 -7.97 -3.90
CA VAL A 15 -4.65 -7.07 -2.93
C VAL A 15 -4.86 -7.82 -1.63
N HIS A 16 -4.47 -7.22 -0.54
CA HIS A 16 -4.70 -7.80 0.78
C HIS A 16 -5.64 -6.89 1.55
N GLU A 17 -6.74 -7.46 2.00
CA GLU A 17 -7.72 -6.72 2.74
C GLU A 17 -7.43 -6.87 4.21
N ILE A 18 -7.39 -5.79 4.95
CA ILE A 18 -7.12 -5.86 6.38
C ILE A 18 -8.17 -6.73 7.04
N GLY A 19 -7.70 -7.71 7.78
CA GLY A 19 -8.61 -8.61 8.48
C GLY A 19 -9.17 -9.74 7.66
N GLN A 20 -8.70 -9.91 6.41
CA GLN A 20 -9.25 -10.97 5.59
C GLN A 20 -8.88 -12.33 6.14
N ASP A 21 -9.70 -13.33 5.79
CA ASP A 21 -9.50 -14.70 6.20
C ASP A 21 -8.23 -15.24 5.54
N LEU A 22 -7.37 -15.83 6.33
CA LEU A 22 -6.09 -16.34 5.85
C LEU A 22 -6.08 -17.84 5.61
N THR A 23 -7.22 -18.49 5.86
CA THR A 23 -7.31 -19.93 5.80
C THR A 23 -6.78 -20.55 4.52
N LEU A 24 -7.08 -19.92 3.40
CA LEU A 24 -6.70 -20.47 2.10
C LEU A 24 -5.34 -20.00 1.61
N LEU A 25 -4.63 -19.22 2.39
CA LEU A 25 -3.34 -18.72 1.96
C LEU A 25 -2.23 -19.62 2.44
N SER A 26 -1.30 -19.93 1.57
CA SER A 26 -0.14 -20.74 1.93
C SER A 26 0.91 -19.85 2.59
N ALA A 27 1.91 -20.48 3.19
CA ALA A 27 2.98 -19.73 3.83
C ALA A 27 3.70 -18.80 2.84
N PRO A 28 4.04 -19.26 1.62
CA PRO A 28 4.65 -18.33 0.66
C PRO A 28 3.74 -17.18 0.30
N GLU A 29 2.44 -17.43 0.19
CA GLU A 29 1.50 -16.37 -0.11
C GLU A 29 1.42 -15.36 1.02
N LEU A 30 1.48 -15.86 2.25
CA LEU A 30 1.47 -14.96 3.39
C LEU A 30 2.73 -14.11 3.43
N ALA A 31 3.86 -14.71 3.09
CA ALA A 31 5.10 -13.94 3.04
C ALA A 31 5.03 -12.83 2.00
N GLU A 32 4.43 -13.13 0.86
CA GLU A 32 4.27 -12.14 -0.18
C GLU A 32 3.36 -11.01 0.30
N ARG A 33 2.28 -11.36 0.99
CA ARG A 33 1.38 -10.37 1.52
C ARG A 33 2.06 -9.48 2.54
N ILE A 34 2.90 -10.09 3.38
CA ILE A 34 3.65 -9.32 4.36
C ILE A 34 4.53 -8.29 3.67
N GLY A 35 5.20 -8.70 2.60
CA GLY A 35 6.04 -7.78 1.86
C GLY A 35 5.24 -6.61 1.30
N LEU A 36 4.09 -6.91 0.72
CA LEU A 36 3.22 -5.88 0.17
C LEU A 36 2.73 -4.93 1.26
N LEU A 37 2.39 -5.49 2.42
CA LEU A 37 1.90 -4.68 3.51
C LEU A 37 2.99 -3.79 4.08
N LYS A 38 4.22 -4.27 4.10
CA LYS A 38 5.33 -3.45 4.56
C LYS A 38 5.56 -2.28 3.62
N GLU A 39 5.45 -2.52 2.34
CA GLU A 39 5.57 -1.45 1.37
C GLU A 39 4.44 -0.44 1.54
N GLU A 40 3.26 -0.96 1.81
CA GLU A 40 2.10 -0.10 2.00
C GLU A 40 2.26 0.75 3.26
N ILE A 41 2.79 0.16 4.33
CA ILE A 41 3.02 0.90 5.55
C ILE A 41 3.99 2.06 5.28
N THR A 42 5.05 1.78 4.54
CA THR A 42 6.02 2.81 4.19
C THR A 42 5.36 3.93 3.40
N ARG A 43 4.51 3.56 2.47
CA ARG A 43 3.83 4.54 1.65
C ARG A 43 2.90 5.41 2.50
N LEU A 44 2.15 4.77 3.38
CA LEU A 44 1.22 5.48 4.24
C LEU A 44 1.94 6.38 5.23
N GLU A 45 3.06 5.91 5.74
CA GLU A 45 3.84 6.71 6.67
C GLU A 45 4.42 7.94 5.98
N ALA A 46 4.88 7.77 4.76
CA ALA A 46 5.42 8.90 4.01
C ALA A 46 4.33 9.93 3.76
N ASP A 47 3.15 9.47 3.39
CA ASP A 47 2.06 10.37 3.11
C ASP A 47 1.59 11.08 4.38
N MET A 48 1.54 10.33 5.47
CA MET A 48 1.14 10.90 6.75
C MET A 48 2.13 11.97 7.20
N SER A 49 3.40 11.68 7.05
CA SER A 49 4.45 12.64 7.39
C SER A 49 4.31 13.91 6.58
N ARG A 50 4.06 13.74 5.31
CA ARG A 50 3.92 14.89 4.42
C ARG A 50 2.73 15.73 4.83
N LYS A 51 1.62 15.10 5.16
CA LYS A 51 0.43 15.81 5.56
C LYS A 51 0.59 16.50 6.88
N ARG A 52 1.32 15.88 7.79
CA ARG A 52 1.60 16.49 9.07
C ARG A 52 2.49 17.72 8.91
N ALA A 53 3.47 17.63 8.01
CA ALA A 53 4.35 18.73 7.77
C ALA A 53 3.60 19.90 7.17
N VAL A 54 2.69 19.62 6.25
CA VAL A 54 1.88 20.67 5.64
C VAL A 54 1.00 21.32 6.69
N LYS A 55 0.36 20.51 7.52
CA LYS A 55 -0.50 21.07 8.54
C LYS A 55 0.29 21.90 9.53
N SER A 56 1.45 21.42 9.92
CA SER A 56 2.29 22.13 10.85
C SER A 56 2.75 23.46 10.27
N ALA A 57 3.11 23.46 9.02
CA ALA A 57 3.53 24.67 8.33
C ALA A 57 2.37 25.67 8.27
N ALA A 58 1.19 25.16 7.96
CA ALA A 58 0.02 26.02 7.89
C ALA A 58 -0.32 26.60 9.25
N ASP A 59 -0.24 25.77 10.29
CA ASP A 59 -0.50 26.23 11.64
C ASP A 59 0.47 27.31 12.04
N SER A 60 1.74 27.11 11.72
CA SER A 60 2.77 28.09 12.01
C SER A 60 2.52 29.38 11.28
N PHE A 61 2.11 29.25 10.05
CA PHE A 61 1.88 30.42 9.22
C PHE A 61 0.73 31.26 9.77
N PHE A 62 -0.32 30.62 10.23
CA PHE A 62 -1.48 31.33 10.75
C PHE A 62 -1.38 31.69 12.21
N LYS A 63 -0.43 31.10 12.89
CA LYS A 63 -0.31 31.37 14.28
C LYS A 63 0.33 32.70 14.51
N LYS A 64 -0.18 33.42 15.39
CA LYS A 64 0.40 34.73 15.65
C LYS A 64 1.14 34.76 16.95
#